data_c7d19ec290a224da8b58623e51e17eb9
#
_entry.id   c7d19ec290a224da8b58623e51e17eb9
#
_cell.length_a   1.000
_cell.length_b   1.000
_cell.length_c   1.000
_cell.angle_alpha   90.00
_cell.angle_beta   90.00
_cell.angle_gamma   90.00
#
_symmetry.space_group_name_H-M   'P 1'
#
loop_
_entity.id
_entity.type
_entity.pdbx_description
1 polymer ?
#
loop_
_entity_poly.entity_id
_entity_poly.type
_entity_poly.pdbx_seq_one_letter_code
_entity_poly.pdbx_strand_id
1 'polypeptide(L)'
;MLAELPAQGPLTGAIRDCDSGRGIAYASVWNPSQQTGSVADSTGTFVLEVAAGDSLRFSALGYTPRTLTASKGQSTREVCLEAAPARLPVATHTATRLGRTRRHGNSSESRQIVTGWSVEPRSGAERGTRIRIGRRAPQWLKAVELHLAQSTYARIRLRVNLYSAVPVDSATRPVHAWLLDTERQSGWVRLDVLDEEVEVTGDIFVSVEVVEAWSPRPENTLLLSAGLFTDGLYFREGVAEPWQRGKVGLALRVVTVGE
;
A
#
# COMPACT_ATOMS: atom_id res chain seq x y z
N MET A 1 -39.11 16.21 16.92
CA MET A 1 -37.92 15.76 17.65
C MET A 1 -36.80 15.73 16.63
N LEU A 2 -35.99 16.79 16.55
CA LEU A 2 -34.81 16.84 15.66
C LEU A 2 -33.75 15.97 16.33
N ALA A 3 -33.35 14.86 15.69
CA ALA A 3 -32.21 14.08 16.13
C ALA A 3 -30.95 14.97 16.00
N GLU A 4 -30.34 15.32 17.14
CA GLU A 4 -29.02 15.95 17.12
C GLU A 4 -28.06 15.03 16.36
N LEU A 5 -27.51 15.51 15.26
CA LEU A 5 -26.41 14.85 14.59
C LEU A 5 -25.25 14.74 15.58
N PRO A 6 -24.63 13.56 15.73
CA PRO A 6 -23.50 13.39 16.62
C PRO A 6 -22.40 14.37 16.24
N ALA A 7 -21.88 15.11 17.23
CA ALA A 7 -20.80 16.05 17.01
C ALA A 7 -19.59 15.31 16.41
N GLN A 8 -19.23 15.67 15.21
CA GLN A 8 -18.01 15.20 14.54
C GLN A 8 -16.84 16.09 14.92
N GLY A 9 -15.67 15.51 15.06
CA GLY A 9 -14.44 16.27 15.31
C GLY A 9 -13.19 15.42 15.03
N PRO A 10 -12.04 16.09 14.86
CA PRO A 10 -10.80 15.41 14.58
C PRO A 10 -10.35 14.59 15.81
N LEU A 11 -10.12 13.30 15.60
CA LEU A 11 -9.43 12.42 16.51
C LEU A 11 -7.96 12.33 16.05
N THR A 12 -7.06 12.88 16.85
CA THR A 12 -5.62 12.69 16.67
C THR A 12 -5.16 11.54 17.55
N GLY A 13 -4.26 10.69 17.04
CA GLY A 13 -3.79 9.58 17.85
C GLY A 13 -2.47 9.01 17.39
N ALA A 14 -1.98 8.04 18.16
CA ALA A 14 -0.78 7.28 17.83
C ALA A 14 -1.07 5.78 17.88
N ILE A 15 -0.58 5.08 16.87
CA ILE A 15 -0.62 3.62 16.80
C ILE A 15 0.77 3.10 17.14
N ARG A 16 0.85 2.25 18.15
CA ARG A 16 2.10 1.76 18.71
C ARG A 16 2.13 0.24 18.72
N ASP A 17 3.31 -0.31 18.71
CA ASP A 17 3.56 -1.71 19.03
C ASP A 17 3.41 -1.92 20.55
N CYS A 18 2.61 -2.93 20.95
CA CYS A 18 2.30 -3.15 22.36
C CYS A 18 3.52 -3.56 23.20
N ASP A 19 4.49 -4.24 22.60
CA ASP A 19 5.66 -4.76 23.32
C ASP A 19 6.76 -3.70 23.42
N SER A 20 7.08 -3.02 22.32
CA SER A 20 8.18 -2.06 22.26
C SER A 20 7.77 -0.62 22.55
N GLY A 21 6.48 -0.28 22.47
CA GLY A 21 5.96 1.08 22.58
C GLY A 21 6.29 1.98 21.38
N ARG A 22 7.00 1.47 20.36
CA ARG A 22 7.37 2.24 19.17
C ARG A 22 6.16 2.51 18.29
N GLY A 23 6.14 3.69 17.64
CA GLY A 23 5.11 3.99 16.66
C GLY A 23 5.14 3.03 15.47
N ILE A 24 3.97 2.59 15.02
CA ILE A 24 3.82 1.73 13.85
C ILE A 24 3.58 2.63 12.64
N ALA A 25 4.64 2.83 11.86
CA ALA A 25 4.59 3.65 10.66
C ALA A 25 3.56 3.13 9.65
N TYR A 26 2.81 4.05 9.07
CA TYR A 26 1.86 3.80 7.98
C TYR A 26 0.76 2.77 8.30
N ALA A 27 0.44 2.59 9.58
CA ALA A 27 -0.71 1.82 10.02
C ALA A 27 -2.01 2.47 9.52
N SER A 28 -3.02 1.65 9.21
CA SER A 28 -4.30 2.14 8.69
C SER A 28 -5.33 2.24 9.80
N VAL A 29 -6.11 3.31 9.81
CA VAL A 29 -7.31 3.51 10.62
C VAL A 29 -8.51 3.54 9.68
N TRP A 30 -9.49 2.69 9.93
CA TRP A 30 -10.69 2.57 9.13
C TRP A 30 -11.93 2.78 9.96
N ASN A 31 -12.84 3.65 9.52
CA ASN A 31 -14.17 3.89 10.09
C ASN A 31 -15.24 3.35 9.13
N PRO A 32 -15.75 2.12 9.34
CA PRO A 32 -16.75 1.53 8.46
C PRO A 32 -18.09 2.25 8.49
N SER A 33 -18.45 2.91 9.59
CA SER A 33 -19.74 3.60 9.74
C SER A 33 -19.84 4.82 8.81
N GLN A 34 -18.75 5.55 8.66
CA GLN A 34 -18.69 6.75 7.83
C GLN A 34 -17.98 6.50 6.48
N GLN A 35 -17.48 5.29 6.25
CA GLN A 35 -16.67 4.94 5.08
C GLN A 35 -15.48 5.91 4.89
N THR A 36 -14.84 6.30 5.99
CA THR A 36 -13.66 7.17 6.01
C THR A 36 -12.46 6.42 6.59
N GLY A 37 -11.27 6.93 6.37
CA GLY A 37 -10.07 6.32 6.93
C GLY A 37 -8.85 7.23 6.79
N SER A 38 -7.81 6.87 7.52
CA SER A 38 -6.53 7.56 7.53
C SER A 38 -5.38 6.54 7.55
N VAL A 39 -4.21 6.96 7.14
CA VAL A 39 -2.95 6.21 7.30
C VAL A 39 -2.06 7.03 8.22
N ALA A 40 -1.47 6.37 9.21
CA ALA A 40 -0.52 7.02 10.11
C ALA A 40 0.76 7.44 9.36
N ASP A 41 1.41 8.46 9.86
CA ASP A 41 2.72 8.90 9.37
C ASP A 41 3.86 7.92 9.78
N SER A 42 5.10 8.31 9.51
CA SER A 42 6.29 7.52 9.87
C SER A 42 6.49 7.35 11.39
N THR A 43 5.85 8.16 12.20
CA THR A 43 5.89 8.08 13.68
C THR A 43 4.74 7.26 14.26
N GLY A 44 3.80 6.80 13.42
CA GLY A 44 2.58 6.12 13.84
C GLY A 44 1.44 7.07 14.22
N THR A 45 1.58 8.38 13.98
CA THR A 45 0.56 9.39 14.29
C THR A 45 -0.48 9.47 13.18
N PHE A 46 -1.75 9.57 13.53
CA PHE A 46 -2.87 9.69 12.58
C PHE A 46 -3.83 10.79 12.99
N VAL A 47 -4.61 11.28 12.01
CA VAL A 47 -5.75 12.17 12.21
C VAL A 47 -6.92 11.63 11.41
N LEU A 48 -8.10 11.54 12.03
CA LEU A 48 -9.33 11.07 11.38
C LEU A 48 -10.55 11.79 11.97
N GLU A 49 -11.46 12.28 11.12
CA GLU A 49 -12.75 12.79 11.54
C GLU A 49 -13.64 11.64 12.03
N VAL A 50 -14.18 11.77 13.24
CA VAL A 50 -14.99 10.73 13.88
C VAL A 50 -16.21 11.30 14.57
N ALA A 51 -17.25 10.50 14.69
CA ALA A 51 -18.40 10.77 15.55
C ALA A 51 -18.39 9.85 16.78
N ALA A 52 -19.02 10.29 17.86
CA ALA A 52 -19.19 9.46 19.03
C ALA A 52 -19.98 8.19 18.70
N GLY A 53 -19.46 7.03 19.10
CA GLY A 53 -20.04 5.73 18.81
C GLY A 53 -19.48 5.05 17.54
N ASP A 54 -18.67 5.75 16.75
CA ASP A 54 -18.03 5.14 15.58
C ASP A 54 -17.11 3.98 15.96
N SER A 55 -17.16 2.92 15.17
CA SER A 55 -16.29 1.78 15.32
C SER A 55 -15.04 1.96 14.46
N LEU A 56 -13.89 2.12 15.07
CA LEU A 56 -12.62 2.36 14.39
C LEU A 56 -11.79 1.08 14.38
N ARG A 57 -11.41 0.63 13.18
CA ARG A 57 -10.53 -0.52 13.00
C ARG A 57 -9.11 -0.05 12.70
N PHE A 58 -8.17 -0.46 13.56
CA PHE A 58 -6.74 -0.20 13.43
C PHE A 58 -6.05 -1.45 12.90
N SER A 59 -5.19 -1.31 11.90
CA SER A 59 -4.48 -2.44 11.30
C SER A 59 -3.13 -2.03 10.73
N ALA A 60 -2.16 -2.92 10.84
CA ALA A 60 -0.85 -2.81 10.20
C ALA A 60 -0.38 -4.20 9.77
N LEU A 61 0.50 -4.25 8.76
CA LEU A 61 1.11 -5.52 8.36
C LEU A 61 1.97 -6.08 9.50
N GLY A 62 1.86 -7.37 9.77
CA GLY A 62 2.56 -8.02 10.87
C GLY A 62 1.92 -7.82 12.24
N TYR A 63 0.73 -7.22 12.31
CA TYR A 63 0.01 -6.96 13.55
C TYR A 63 -1.41 -7.50 13.52
N THR A 64 -1.90 -7.91 14.69
CA THR A 64 -3.31 -8.30 14.88
C THR A 64 -4.20 -7.04 14.83
N PRO A 65 -5.20 -6.99 13.93
CA PRO A 65 -6.10 -5.83 13.86
C PRO A 65 -6.90 -5.65 15.15
N ARG A 66 -7.09 -4.39 15.55
CA ARG A 66 -7.86 -4.01 16.74
C ARG A 66 -9.01 -3.09 16.37
N THR A 67 -10.18 -3.31 16.96
CA THR A 67 -11.36 -2.44 16.79
C THR A 67 -11.70 -1.78 18.11
N LEU A 68 -11.93 -0.47 18.08
CA LEU A 68 -12.27 0.34 19.24
C LEU A 68 -13.39 1.32 18.90
N THR A 69 -14.24 1.64 19.87
CA THR A 69 -15.32 2.62 19.70
C THR A 69 -14.83 4.01 20.08
N ALA A 70 -15.17 5.02 19.26
CA ALA A 70 -14.89 6.41 19.54
C ALA A 70 -15.81 6.93 20.64
N SER A 71 -15.25 7.58 21.68
CA SER A 71 -15.99 8.13 22.79
C SER A 71 -16.37 9.60 22.53
N LYS A 72 -17.48 10.06 23.10
CA LYS A 72 -17.91 11.47 23.00
C LYS A 72 -16.84 12.39 23.59
N GLY A 73 -16.44 13.43 22.84
CA GLY A 73 -15.46 14.41 23.29
C GLY A 73 -14.00 13.92 23.31
N GLN A 74 -13.73 12.75 22.76
CA GLN A 74 -12.37 12.24 22.67
C GLN A 74 -11.65 12.86 21.48
N SER A 75 -10.68 13.74 21.73
CA SER A 75 -9.84 14.37 20.71
C SER A 75 -8.48 13.68 20.51
N THR A 76 -8.07 12.84 21.46
CA THR A 76 -6.78 12.13 21.40
C THR A 76 -6.93 10.67 21.78
N ARG A 77 -6.16 9.78 21.14
CA ARG A 77 -6.15 8.34 21.43
C ARG A 77 -4.80 7.69 21.15
N GLU A 78 -4.32 6.93 22.09
CA GLU A 78 -3.25 5.96 21.84
C GLU A 78 -3.83 4.57 21.68
N VAL A 79 -3.34 3.83 20.69
CA VAL A 79 -3.75 2.47 20.39
C VAL A 79 -2.51 1.63 20.22
N CYS A 80 -2.37 0.54 20.99
CA CYS A 80 -1.33 -0.42 20.68
C CYS A 80 -1.90 -1.61 19.90
N LEU A 81 -1.11 -2.14 18.98
CA LEU A 81 -1.38 -3.37 18.25
C LEU A 81 -0.37 -4.44 18.70
N GLU A 82 -0.87 -5.65 18.88
CA GLU A 82 -0.05 -6.81 19.17
C GLU A 82 0.56 -7.34 17.87
N ALA A 83 1.84 -7.69 17.90
CA ALA A 83 2.47 -8.35 16.78
C ALA A 83 1.71 -9.65 16.46
N ALA A 84 1.34 -9.83 15.19
CA ALA A 84 0.77 -11.10 14.76
C ALA A 84 1.84 -12.18 14.89
N PRO A 85 1.50 -13.41 15.35
CA PRO A 85 2.47 -14.49 15.37
C PRO A 85 3.06 -14.66 13.97
N ALA A 86 4.35 -14.37 13.84
CA ALA A 86 5.06 -14.62 12.60
C ALA A 86 4.91 -16.11 12.28
N ARG A 87 4.25 -16.44 11.18
CA ARG A 87 4.50 -17.73 10.54
C ARG A 87 5.92 -17.61 10.01
N LEU A 88 6.89 -18.01 10.83
CA LEU A 88 8.25 -18.21 10.35
C LEU A 88 8.14 -19.22 9.21
N PRO A 89 8.51 -18.85 7.97
CA PRO A 89 8.77 -19.87 6.97
C PRO A 89 9.83 -20.78 7.59
N VAL A 90 9.61 -22.07 7.53
CA VAL A 90 10.66 -23.04 7.91
C VAL A 90 11.89 -22.62 7.14
N ALA A 91 12.94 -22.22 7.83
CA ALA A 91 14.21 -21.82 7.24
C ALA A 91 14.75 -22.98 6.41
N THR A 92 14.40 -22.99 5.14
CA THR A 92 15.03 -23.87 4.16
C THR A 92 16.25 -23.11 3.70
N HIS A 93 17.43 -23.60 4.08
CA HIS A 93 18.73 -23.04 3.80
C HIS A 93 18.80 -22.36 2.43
N THR A 94 19.27 -21.12 2.43
CA THR A 94 19.58 -20.32 1.24
C THR A 94 20.75 -20.94 0.48
N ALA A 95 20.51 -22.01 -0.24
CA ALA A 95 21.31 -22.26 -1.43
C ALA A 95 21.02 -21.08 -2.35
N THR A 96 22.05 -20.35 -2.78
CA THR A 96 21.97 -19.34 -3.84
C THR A 96 21.05 -19.90 -4.92
N ARG A 97 19.80 -19.39 -5.01
CA ARG A 97 18.80 -19.93 -5.94
C ARG A 97 19.25 -19.60 -7.34
N LEU A 98 20.09 -20.46 -7.89
CA LEU A 98 20.55 -20.43 -9.27
C LEU A 98 19.38 -20.88 -10.15
N GLY A 99 18.44 -19.97 -10.38
CA GLY A 99 17.29 -20.21 -11.24
C GLY A 99 17.22 -19.20 -12.35
N ARG A 100 16.38 -19.47 -13.34
CA ARG A 100 16.14 -18.56 -14.45
C ARG A 100 15.36 -17.34 -13.96
N THR A 101 15.92 -16.15 -14.16
CA THR A 101 15.23 -14.90 -13.87
C THR A 101 14.20 -14.60 -14.96
N ARG A 102 12.97 -14.26 -14.57
CA ARG A 102 11.87 -13.88 -15.48
C ARG A 102 11.26 -12.55 -15.03
N ARG A 103 10.77 -11.78 -16.01
CA ARG A 103 9.99 -10.57 -15.75
C ARG A 103 8.54 -10.81 -16.14
N HIS A 104 7.61 -10.39 -15.28
CA HIS A 104 6.16 -10.52 -15.47
C HIS A 104 5.50 -9.17 -15.24
N GLY A 105 4.53 -8.80 -16.05
CA GLY A 105 3.79 -7.54 -15.94
C GLY A 105 4.00 -6.63 -17.15
N ASN A 106 3.69 -5.35 -17.00
CA ASN A 106 3.72 -4.37 -18.06
C ASN A 106 5.04 -3.60 -18.08
N SER A 107 5.72 -3.59 -19.22
CA SER A 107 7.01 -2.89 -19.43
C SER A 107 6.88 -1.60 -20.23
N SER A 108 5.71 -0.96 -20.27
CA SER A 108 5.52 0.32 -20.96
C SER A 108 6.37 1.42 -20.32
N GLU A 109 6.94 2.26 -21.17
CA GLU A 109 7.67 3.47 -20.78
C GLU A 109 7.00 4.73 -21.35
N SER A 110 5.69 4.64 -21.61
CA SER A 110 4.93 5.73 -22.19
C SER A 110 4.93 6.96 -21.28
N ARG A 111 5.13 8.13 -21.89
CA ARG A 111 4.93 9.43 -21.24
C ARG A 111 3.60 10.07 -21.60
N GLN A 112 2.85 9.49 -22.53
CA GLN A 112 1.56 9.99 -23.00
C GLN A 112 0.40 9.21 -22.38
N ILE A 113 0.58 7.90 -22.16
CA ILE A 113 -0.39 7.06 -21.47
C ILE A 113 0.11 6.90 -20.05
N VAL A 114 -0.52 7.61 -19.13
CA VAL A 114 -0.08 7.71 -17.74
C VAL A 114 -1.25 7.56 -16.77
N THR A 115 -0.93 7.22 -15.55
CA THR A 115 -1.79 7.29 -14.36
C THR A 115 -0.97 7.84 -13.21
N GLY A 116 -1.58 8.23 -12.12
CA GLY A 116 -0.82 8.73 -10.97
C GLY A 116 -1.62 9.72 -10.14
N TRP A 117 -0.91 10.67 -9.56
CA TRP A 117 -1.46 11.70 -8.69
C TRP A 117 -0.98 13.07 -9.15
N SER A 118 -1.91 13.98 -9.43
CA SER A 118 -1.65 15.37 -9.82
C SER A 118 -1.82 16.38 -8.68
N VAL A 119 -2.24 15.90 -7.54
CA VAL A 119 -2.34 16.63 -6.27
C VAL A 119 -1.80 15.70 -5.18
N GLU A 120 -1.57 16.22 -3.99
CA GLU A 120 -1.12 15.40 -2.87
C GLU A 120 -2.05 14.18 -2.69
N PRO A 121 -1.55 12.95 -2.78
CA PRO A 121 -2.40 11.77 -2.71
C PRO A 121 -3.06 11.67 -1.34
N ARG A 122 -4.34 11.31 -1.32
CA ARG A 122 -5.03 11.02 -0.07
C ARG A 122 -4.42 9.78 0.59
N SER A 123 -4.42 9.75 1.91
CA SER A 123 -3.98 8.59 2.68
C SER A 123 -4.65 7.30 2.18
N GLY A 124 -3.84 6.33 1.80
CA GLY A 124 -4.32 5.05 1.27
C GLY A 124 -4.75 5.06 -0.19
N ALA A 125 -4.43 6.11 -0.95
CA ALA A 125 -4.63 6.13 -2.40
C ALA A 125 -3.63 5.20 -3.08
N GLU A 126 -4.14 4.17 -3.76
CA GLU A 126 -3.31 3.14 -4.39
C GLU A 126 -3.56 3.03 -5.90
N ARG A 127 -2.50 2.64 -6.60
CA ARG A 127 -2.52 2.23 -8.01
C ARG A 127 -1.89 0.85 -8.13
N GLY A 128 -2.59 -0.11 -8.71
CA GLY A 128 -2.10 -1.49 -8.78
C GLY A 128 -2.49 -2.21 -10.06
N THR A 129 -1.92 -3.39 -10.24
CA THR A 129 -2.19 -4.25 -11.39
C THR A 129 -2.09 -5.72 -11.02
N ARG A 130 -2.85 -6.55 -11.73
CA ARG A 130 -2.72 -8.01 -11.66
C ARG A 130 -1.51 -8.43 -12.49
N ILE A 131 -0.71 -9.33 -11.95
CA ILE A 131 0.45 -9.90 -12.62
C ILE A 131 0.31 -11.42 -12.68
N ARG A 132 0.42 -11.97 -13.88
CA ARG A 132 0.33 -13.40 -14.15
C ARG A 132 1.71 -14.03 -14.11
N ILE A 133 1.99 -14.85 -13.13
CA ILE A 133 3.29 -15.54 -12.97
C ILE A 133 3.25 -16.92 -13.59
N GLY A 134 2.06 -17.55 -13.65
CA GLY A 134 1.89 -18.92 -14.08
C GLY A 134 1.79 -19.90 -12.89
N ARG A 135 1.21 -21.09 -13.15
CA ARG A 135 0.85 -22.04 -12.08
C ARG A 135 1.73 -23.31 -12.07
N ARG A 136 2.72 -23.41 -12.96
CA ARG A 136 3.47 -24.67 -13.15
C ARG A 136 4.42 -25.00 -12.01
N ALA A 137 5.06 -23.99 -11.44
CA ALA A 137 5.96 -24.14 -10.31
C ALA A 137 6.00 -22.85 -9.49
N PRO A 138 6.21 -22.92 -8.18
CA PRO A 138 6.50 -21.76 -7.35
C PRO A 138 7.73 -21.02 -7.87
N GLN A 139 7.69 -19.70 -7.75
CA GLN A 139 8.82 -18.82 -8.08
C GLN A 139 9.07 -17.89 -6.89
N TRP A 140 10.30 -17.43 -6.77
CA TRP A 140 10.68 -16.51 -5.70
C TRP A 140 10.69 -15.09 -6.22
N LEU A 141 9.99 -14.20 -5.52
CA LEU A 141 9.98 -12.79 -5.87
C LEU A 141 11.38 -12.22 -5.60
N LYS A 142 12.00 -11.68 -6.64
CA LYS A 142 13.33 -11.07 -6.56
C LYS A 142 13.25 -9.56 -6.46
N ALA A 143 12.35 -8.94 -7.23
CA ALA A 143 12.19 -7.49 -7.23
C ALA A 143 10.81 -7.08 -7.73
N VAL A 144 10.41 -5.88 -7.36
CA VAL A 144 9.31 -5.13 -7.97
C VAL A 144 9.91 -3.92 -8.70
N GLU A 145 9.48 -3.69 -9.93
CA GLU A 145 9.93 -2.59 -10.77
C GLU A 145 8.72 -1.75 -11.23
N LEU A 146 8.82 -0.42 -11.07
CA LEU A 146 7.79 0.55 -11.43
C LEU A 146 8.38 1.62 -12.34
N HIS A 147 7.69 2.00 -13.42
CA HIS A 147 8.17 3.07 -14.30
C HIS A 147 7.51 4.41 -13.96
N LEU A 148 8.33 5.39 -13.60
CA LEU A 148 7.93 6.78 -13.41
C LEU A 148 7.95 7.47 -14.79
N ALA A 149 6.80 7.97 -15.25
CA ALA A 149 6.74 8.81 -16.43
C ALA A 149 7.28 10.21 -16.11
N GLN A 150 6.91 10.73 -14.92
CA GLN A 150 7.36 12.02 -14.40
C GLN A 150 7.13 12.09 -12.88
N SER A 151 8.08 12.69 -12.19
CA SER A 151 7.93 13.14 -10.80
C SER A 151 8.46 14.55 -10.65
N THR A 152 7.72 15.43 -9.99
CA THR A 152 8.18 16.78 -9.64
C THR A 152 8.58 16.88 -8.17
N TYR A 153 8.40 15.81 -7.40
CA TYR A 153 8.87 15.71 -6.01
C TYR A 153 10.39 15.58 -5.96
N ALA A 154 11.01 16.18 -4.96
CA ALA A 154 12.45 16.01 -4.70
C ALA A 154 12.75 14.57 -4.27
N ARG A 155 11.89 14.02 -3.41
CA ARG A 155 11.94 12.64 -2.92
C ARG A 155 10.52 12.14 -2.68
N ILE A 156 10.28 10.88 -2.95
CA ILE A 156 9.04 10.18 -2.61
C ILE A 156 9.36 8.87 -1.89
N ARG A 157 8.50 8.51 -0.95
CA ARG A 157 8.45 7.20 -0.34
C ARG A 157 7.18 6.50 -0.77
N LEU A 158 7.36 5.40 -1.47
CA LEU A 158 6.28 4.53 -1.90
C LEU A 158 6.17 3.34 -0.98
N ARG A 159 4.95 2.94 -0.64
CA ARG A 159 4.67 1.61 -0.10
C ARG A 159 4.27 0.71 -1.26
N VAL A 160 5.01 -0.38 -1.44
CA VAL A 160 4.72 -1.43 -2.43
C VAL A 160 4.00 -2.55 -1.71
N ASN A 161 2.76 -2.80 -2.08
CA ASN A 161 1.90 -3.79 -1.47
C ASN A 161 1.73 -5.01 -2.39
N LEU A 162 1.93 -6.21 -1.84
CA LEU A 162 1.66 -7.48 -2.50
C LEU A 162 0.39 -8.11 -1.91
N TYR A 163 -0.52 -8.53 -2.78
CA TYR A 163 -1.73 -9.26 -2.42
C TYR A 163 -1.72 -10.62 -3.12
N SER A 164 -2.30 -11.63 -2.48
CA SER A 164 -2.43 -12.98 -3.05
C SER A 164 -3.41 -13.06 -4.21
N ALA A 165 -4.29 -12.06 -4.37
CA ALA A 165 -5.26 -11.94 -5.46
C ALA A 165 -5.65 -10.48 -5.64
N VAL A 166 -6.38 -10.17 -6.72
CA VAL A 166 -6.97 -8.82 -6.92
C VAL A 166 -7.91 -8.53 -5.73
N PRO A 167 -7.68 -7.43 -4.99
CA PRO A 167 -8.53 -7.09 -3.87
C PRO A 167 -9.95 -6.75 -4.35
N VAL A 168 -10.95 -7.30 -3.69
CA VAL A 168 -12.37 -7.14 -4.07
C VAL A 168 -13.08 -6.08 -3.22
N ASP A 169 -12.54 -5.75 -2.06
CA ASP A 169 -13.11 -4.79 -1.12
C ASP A 169 -12.02 -3.96 -0.42
N SER A 170 -12.45 -2.95 0.33
CA SER A 170 -11.57 -2.10 1.14
C SER A 170 -10.99 -2.81 2.36
N ALA A 171 -11.54 -3.96 2.75
CA ALA A 171 -11.08 -4.76 3.89
C ALA A 171 -9.93 -5.70 3.52
N THR A 172 -9.74 -6.02 2.23
CA THR A 172 -8.62 -6.85 1.76
C THR A 172 -7.29 -6.19 2.11
N ARG A 173 -6.40 -6.97 2.71
CA ARG A 173 -5.07 -6.51 3.16
C ARG A 173 -3.96 -7.14 2.33
N PRO A 174 -2.84 -6.43 2.13
CA PRO A 174 -1.67 -7.02 1.51
C PRO A 174 -1.10 -8.15 2.39
N VAL A 175 -0.48 -9.12 1.75
CA VAL A 175 0.25 -10.21 2.44
C VAL A 175 1.70 -9.80 2.74
N HIS A 176 2.26 -8.90 1.93
CA HIS A 176 3.54 -8.25 2.15
C HIS A 176 3.46 -6.78 1.78
N ALA A 177 4.26 -5.94 2.44
CA ALA A 177 4.42 -4.54 2.10
C ALA A 177 5.86 -4.09 2.38
N TRP A 178 6.40 -3.28 1.48
CA TRP A 178 7.76 -2.76 1.56
C TRP A 178 7.78 -1.26 1.27
N LEU A 179 8.81 -0.59 1.73
CA LEU A 179 9.04 0.82 1.45
C LEU A 179 10.12 0.97 0.37
N LEU A 180 9.87 1.85 -0.57
CA LEU A 180 10.79 2.23 -1.64
C LEU A 180 10.96 3.74 -1.64
N ASP A 181 12.15 4.20 -1.30
CA ASP A 181 12.54 5.61 -1.41
C ASP A 181 13.15 5.88 -2.79
N THR A 182 12.76 6.98 -3.41
CA THR A 182 13.37 7.39 -4.67
C THR A 182 13.38 8.91 -4.82
N GLU A 183 14.45 9.42 -5.44
CA GLU A 183 14.63 10.81 -5.89
C GLU A 183 14.57 10.92 -7.41
N ARG A 184 14.25 9.81 -8.10
CA ARG A 184 14.17 9.79 -9.56
C ARG A 184 13.00 10.61 -10.05
N GLN A 185 13.26 11.43 -11.05
CA GLN A 185 12.24 12.22 -11.74
C GLN A 185 11.53 11.42 -12.85
N SER A 186 12.16 10.39 -13.40
CA SER A 186 11.60 9.49 -14.41
C SER A 186 12.42 8.20 -14.55
N GLY A 187 11.86 7.22 -15.26
CA GLY A 187 12.49 5.94 -15.52
C GLY A 187 12.10 4.84 -14.54
N TRP A 188 12.72 3.68 -14.66
CA TRP A 188 12.47 2.54 -13.80
C TRP A 188 13.07 2.73 -12.41
N VAL A 189 12.23 2.58 -11.40
CA VAL A 189 12.63 2.40 -10.00
C VAL A 189 12.47 0.92 -9.63
N ARG A 190 13.36 0.42 -8.77
CA ARG A 190 13.43 -0.99 -8.44
C ARG A 190 13.54 -1.17 -6.93
N LEU A 191 12.74 -2.08 -6.42
CA LEU A 191 12.77 -2.58 -5.06
C LEU A 191 13.21 -4.04 -5.09
N ASP A 192 14.37 -4.36 -4.55
CA ASP A 192 14.84 -5.73 -4.40
C ASP A 192 14.30 -6.33 -3.10
N VAL A 193 13.73 -7.55 -3.18
CA VAL A 193 13.04 -8.23 -2.07
C VAL A 193 13.43 -9.72 -1.99
N LEU A 194 14.53 -10.12 -2.64
CA LEU A 194 14.94 -11.51 -2.71
C LEU A 194 15.21 -12.11 -1.33
N ASP A 195 15.77 -11.30 -0.43
CA ASP A 195 16.14 -11.72 0.93
C ASP A 195 14.92 -11.96 1.83
N GLU A 196 13.75 -11.49 1.43
CA GLU A 196 12.48 -11.72 2.13
C GLU A 196 11.87 -13.11 1.83
N GLU A 197 12.46 -13.88 0.93
CA GLU A 197 12.06 -15.24 0.58
C GLU A 197 10.57 -15.42 0.20
N VAL A 198 10.00 -14.44 -0.48
CA VAL A 198 8.59 -14.44 -0.86
C VAL A 198 8.34 -15.38 -2.03
N GLU A 199 7.65 -16.48 -1.75
CA GLU A 199 7.20 -17.42 -2.78
C GLU A 199 5.91 -16.93 -3.44
N VAL A 200 5.85 -17.00 -4.77
CA VAL A 200 4.70 -16.58 -5.57
C VAL A 200 4.32 -17.64 -6.60
N THR A 201 3.02 -17.87 -6.73
CA THR A 201 2.46 -18.85 -7.68
C THR A 201 1.14 -18.32 -8.23
N GLY A 202 0.91 -18.45 -9.53
CA GLY A 202 -0.34 -18.02 -10.17
C GLY A 202 -0.41 -16.51 -10.34
N ASP A 203 -1.63 -15.98 -10.20
CA ASP A 203 -1.87 -14.55 -10.32
C ASP A 203 -1.65 -13.88 -8.96
N ILE A 204 -0.87 -12.82 -8.95
CA ILE A 204 -0.69 -11.93 -7.80
C ILE A 204 -1.21 -10.54 -8.16
N PHE A 205 -1.44 -9.73 -7.15
CA PHE A 205 -1.74 -8.32 -7.34
C PHE A 205 -0.70 -7.46 -6.61
N VAL A 206 -0.16 -6.49 -7.31
CA VAL A 206 0.83 -5.54 -6.75
C VAL A 206 0.33 -4.13 -6.91
N SER A 207 0.36 -3.35 -5.84
CA SER A 207 0.01 -1.94 -5.86
C SER A 207 1.10 -1.08 -5.26
N VAL A 208 1.02 0.21 -5.54
CA VAL A 208 1.86 1.25 -4.98
C VAL A 208 1.00 2.35 -4.39
N GLU A 209 1.46 2.90 -3.28
CA GLU A 209 0.86 3.99 -2.53
C GLU A 209 1.95 5.01 -2.20
N VAL A 210 1.65 6.29 -2.32
CA VAL A 210 2.55 7.34 -1.82
C VAL A 210 2.27 7.53 -0.34
N VAL A 211 3.25 7.24 0.51
CA VAL A 211 3.12 7.39 1.97
C VAL A 211 3.82 8.63 2.51
N GLU A 212 4.87 9.09 1.83
CA GLU A 212 5.52 10.38 2.10
C GLU A 212 6.02 11.00 0.79
N ALA A 213 5.98 12.33 0.70
CA ALA A 213 6.47 13.06 -0.43
C ALA A 213 7.08 14.41 0.02
N TRP A 214 8.28 14.70 -0.46
CA TRP A 214 8.99 15.93 -0.13
C TRP A 214 9.14 16.78 -1.37
N SER A 215 8.72 18.03 -1.28
CA SER A 215 8.82 18.96 -2.38
C SER A 215 9.09 20.38 -1.89
N PRO A 216 9.94 21.12 -2.62
CA PRO A 216 10.10 22.54 -2.41
C PRO A 216 9.01 23.39 -3.10
N ARG A 217 8.05 22.76 -3.81
CA ARG A 217 7.02 23.43 -4.62
C ARG A 217 5.63 23.14 -4.07
N PRO A 218 4.67 24.07 -4.21
CA PRO A 218 3.29 23.85 -3.75
C PRO A 218 2.49 22.89 -4.66
N GLU A 219 2.81 22.85 -5.96
CA GLU A 219 2.13 21.96 -6.92
C GLU A 219 3.08 20.85 -7.35
N ASN A 220 2.62 19.63 -7.15
CA ASN A 220 3.41 18.45 -7.44
C ASN A 220 2.63 17.43 -8.23
N THR A 221 3.37 16.64 -8.98
CA THR A 221 2.82 15.59 -9.83
C THR A 221 3.71 14.35 -9.73
N LEU A 222 3.08 13.21 -9.57
CA LEU A 222 3.69 11.89 -9.75
C LEU A 222 2.87 11.14 -10.79
N LEU A 223 3.45 10.94 -11.96
CA LEU A 223 2.88 10.17 -13.05
C LEU A 223 3.64 8.88 -13.24
N LEU A 224 2.90 7.80 -13.31
CA LEU A 224 3.36 6.45 -13.61
C LEU A 224 3.03 6.13 -15.06
N SER A 225 3.95 5.53 -15.78
CA SER A 225 3.68 5.06 -17.14
C SER A 225 2.60 3.99 -17.14
N ALA A 226 1.82 3.96 -18.19
CA ALA A 226 0.80 2.96 -18.42
C ALA A 226 0.84 2.46 -19.87
N GLY A 227 0.16 1.36 -20.15
CA GLY A 227 0.05 0.77 -21.49
C GLY A 227 -1.38 0.42 -21.83
N LEU A 228 -1.68 0.42 -23.14
CA LEU A 228 -2.94 -0.12 -23.67
C LEU A 228 -2.85 -1.64 -23.80
N PHE A 229 -4.01 -2.30 -23.78
CA PHE A 229 -4.16 -3.75 -24.02
C PHE A 229 -3.37 -4.64 -23.04
N THR A 230 -3.12 -4.15 -21.84
CA THR A 230 -2.47 -4.89 -20.74
C THR A 230 -3.50 -5.29 -19.67
N ASP A 231 -3.09 -6.08 -18.68
CA ASP A 231 -3.92 -6.31 -17.49
C ASP A 231 -4.22 -4.95 -16.85
N GLY A 232 -5.52 -4.63 -16.67
CA GLY A 232 -5.98 -3.29 -16.35
C GLY A 232 -5.40 -2.71 -15.06
N LEU A 233 -5.34 -1.39 -14.98
CA LEU A 233 -5.12 -0.65 -13.75
C LEU A 233 -6.27 -0.90 -12.79
N TYR A 234 -5.95 -1.14 -11.55
CA TYR A 234 -6.88 -1.03 -10.42
C TYR A 234 -6.42 0.13 -9.54
N PHE A 235 -7.37 0.91 -9.06
CA PHE A 235 -7.04 2.06 -8.24
C PHE A 235 -8.11 2.30 -7.17
N ARG A 236 -7.69 2.91 -6.08
CA ARG A 236 -8.54 3.52 -5.07
C ARG A 236 -7.97 4.87 -4.66
N GLU A 237 -8.84 5.82 -4.31
CA GLU A 237 -8.44 7.20 -3.98
C GLU A 237 -8.25 7.42 -2.46
N GLY A 238 -8.41 6.38 -1.66
CA GLY A 238 -8.18 6.41 -0.22
C GLY A 238 -8.37 5.03 0.40
N VAL A 239 -7.96 4.88 1.66
CA VAL A 239 -8.02 3.59 2.39
C VAL A 239 -9.47 3.06 2.50
N ALA A 240 -10.43 3.96 2.46
CA ALA A 240 -11.86 3.71 2.59
C ALA A 240 -12.54 3.39 1.26
N GLU A 241 -11.94 3.80 0.16
CA GLU A 241 -12.53 3.72 -1.16
C GLU A 241 -12.50 2.29 -1.71
N PRO A 242 -13.55 1.87 -2.44
CA PRO A 242 -13.53 0.61 -3.15
C PRO A 242 -12.52 0.64 -4.30
N TRP A 243 -11.97 -0.52 -4.61
CA TRP A 243 -11.13 -0.67 -5.78
C TRP A 243 -11.95 -0.49 -7.07
N GLN A 244 -11.46 0.37 -7.94
CA GLN A 244 -12.02 0.65 -9.25
C GLN A 244 -11.08 0.12 -10.33
N ARG A 245 -11.62 -0.20 -11.50
CA ARG A 245 -10.84 -0.70 -12.64
C ARG A 245 -10.74 0.37 -13.73
N GLY A 246 -9.52 0.71 -14.11
CA GLY A 246 -9.21 1.59 -15.22
C GLY A 246 -9.05 0.86 -16.55
N LYS A 247 -8.92 1.63 -17.63
CA LYS A 247 -8.82 1.12 -19.01
C LYS A 247 -7.38 0.88 -19.47
N VAL A 248 -6.39 1.40 -18.76
CA VAL A 248 -4.96 1.27 -19.08
C VAL A 248 -4.30 0.35 -18.06
N GLY A 249 -3.18 -0.25 -18.37
CA GLY A 249 -2.43 -1.09 -17.42
C GLY A 249 -1.22 -0.34 -16.89
N LEU A 250 -1.03 -0.38 -15.57
CA LEU A 250 0.11 0.23 -14.89
C LEU A 250 1.43 -0.40 -15.36
N ALA A 251 2.43 0.43 -15.66
CA ALA A 251 3.79 -0.02 -15.96
C ALA A 251 4.52 -0.45 -14.69
N LEU A 252 4.08 -1.58 -14.18
CA LEU A 252 4.62 -2.29 -13.02
C LEU A 252 4.87 -3.73 -13.43
N ARG A 253 6.03 -4.24 -13.03
CA ARG A 253 6.42 -5.61 -13.26
C ARG A 253 7.16 -6.19 -12.07
N VAL A 254 7.10 -7.49 -11.94
CA VAL A 254 7.88 -8.23 -10.95
C VAL A 254 8.97 -9.04 -11.63
N VAL A 255 10.06 -9.21 -10.94
CA VAL A 255 11.17 -10.09 -11.32
C VAL A 255 11.12 -11.29 -10.41
N THR A 256 11.09 -12.48 -10.98
CA THR A 256 11.10 -13.73 -10.23
C THR A 256 12.32 -14.57 -10.59
N VAL A 257 12.67 -15.47 -9.71
CA VAL A 257 13.67 -16.53 -9.93
C VAL A 257 13.03 -17.87 -9.60
N GLY A 258 13.24 -18.85 -10.46
CA GLY A 258 12.70 -20.20 -10.30
C GLY A 258 13.35 -21.16 -11.27
N GLU A 259 13.08 -22.45 -11.12
CA GLU A 259 13.56 -23.51 -12.02
C GLU A 259 13.06 -23.37 -13.46
#